data_388bb25fba6f2731278b030051b82731
#
_entry.id   388bb25fba6f2731278b030051b82731
#
_cell.length_a   1.000
_cell.length_b   1.000
_cell.length_c   1.000
_cell.angle_alpha   90.00
_cell.angle_beta   90.00
_cell.angle_gamma   90.00
#
_symmetry.space_group_name_H-M   'P 1'
#
loop_
_entity.id
_entity.type
_entity.pdbx_description
1 polymer ?
#
loop_
_entity_poly.entity_id
_entity_poly.type
_entity_poly.pdbx_seq_one_letter_code
_entity_poly.pdbx_strand_id
1 'polypeptide(L)'
;MLKNMKFKTSAFNIAQLLETEKKQIVLVGKSNVGKSSFINSLANQKHLAKVGNTPGKTKSINYYDVNNEFYIVDLPGYGYSNMTKVEKLNTSKLINHYIEKNENISHILFLVDIRHKPTENDRIMYDWLTSKNIPFTIIATKADKIGTTKQKENMQVITKVLFAKENIIPFSSSNKLNLDIIEN
;
A
#
# COMPACT_ATOMS: atom_id res chain seq x y z
N MET A 1 -4.39 -13.13 11.34
CA MET A 1 -3.15 -12.37 11.64
C MET A 1 -1.96 -13.15 11.10
N LEU A 2 -1.16 -12.53 10.28
CA LEU A 2 0.05 -13.13 9.72
C LEU A 2 1.08 -13.31 10.83
N LYS A 3 1.29 -14.58 11.23
CA LYS A 3 2.26 -14.92 12.29
C LYS A 3 3.68 -14.78 11.75
N ASN A 4 4.63 -14.47 12.63
CA ASN A 4 6.07 -14.43 12.31
C ASN A 4 6.47 -13.48 11.16
N MET A 5 5.74 -12.37 10.98
CA MET A 5 6.17 -11.32 10.05
C MET A 5 7.38 -10.58 10.62
N LYS A 6 8.45 -10.45 9.83
CA LYS A 6 9.70 -9.77 10.22
C LYS A 6 10.16 -8.84 9.11
N PHE A 7 10.71 -7.68 9.50
CA PHE A 7 11.40 -6.82 8.55
C PHE A 7 12.62 -7.56 7.98
N LYS A 8 12.74 -7.57 6.64
CA LYS A 8 13.85 -8.22 5.93
C LYS A 8 14.92 -7.23 5.50
N THR A 9 14.55 -6.24 4.68
CA THR A 9 15.47 -5.26 4.12
C THR A 9 14.74 -4.08 3.51
N SER A 10 15.50 -3.03 3.17
CA SER A 10 15.06 -1.88 2.39
C SER A 10 15.90 -1.70 1.14
N ALA A 11 15.26 -1.39 0.00
CA ALA A 11 15.92 -1.02 -1.24
C ALA A 11 15.69 0.47 -1.54
N PHE A 12 16.76 1.24 -1.68
CA PHE A 12 16.74 2.68 -1.99
C PHE A 12 17.02 2.95 -3.48
N ASN A 13 17.50 1.96 -4.19
CA ASN A 13 17.78 2.00 -5.63
C ASN A 13 17.62 0.61 -6.24
N ILE A 14 17.67 0.53 -7.56
CA ILE A 14 17.45 -0.70 -8.33
C ILE A 14 18.42 -1.82 -7.95
N ALA A 15 19.70 -1.50 -7.71
CA ALA A 15 20.72 -2.50 -7.37
C ALA A 15 20.51 -3.16 -5.98
N GLN A 16 19.67 -2.59 -5.14
CA GLN A 16 19.33 -3.10 -3.80
C GLN A 16 18.02 -3.88 -3.76
N LEU A 17 17.32 -4.01 -4.90
CA LEU A 17 16.10 -4.80 -4.96
C LEU A 17 16.38 -6.25 -4.58
N LEU A 18 15.49 -6.83 -3.79
CA LEU A 18 15.66 -8.19 -3.31
C LEU A 18 15.39 -9.19 -4.46
N GLU A 19 16.42 -9.93 -4.85
CA GLU A 19 16.30 -11.07 -5.76
C GLU A 19 15.73 -12.27 -5.00
N THR A 20 14.59 -12.80 -5.44
CA THR A 20 13.89 -13.89 -4.76
C THR A 20 12.83 -14.52 -5.65
N GLU A 21 12.61 -15.81 -5.50
CA GLU A 21 11.53 -16.57 -6.15
C GLU A 21 10.20 -16.51 -5.36
N LYS A 22 10.23 -15.96 -4.13
CA LYS A 22 9.04 -15.91 -3.27
C LYS A 22 8.01 -14.94 -3.83
N LYS A 23 6.74 -15.32 -3.72
CA LYS A 23 5.62 -14.45 -4.05
C LYS A 23 5.61 -13.19 -3.21
N GLN A 24 5.10 -12.11 -3.80
CA GLN A 24 5.10 -10.80 -3.18
C GLN A 24 3.71 -10.19 -3.24
N ILE A 25 3.22 -9.71 -2.10
CA ILE A 25 2.01 -8.88 -1.99
C ILE A 25 2.46 -7.44 -1.77
N VAL A 26 2.11 -6.56 -2.67
CA VAL A 26 2.66 -5.20 -2.73
C VAL A 26 1.66 -4.17 -2.22
N LEU A 27 2.09 -3.30 -1.33
CA LEU A 27 1.28 -2.19 -0.84
C LEU A 27 1.62 -0.90 -1.58
N VAL A 28 0.60 -0.29 -2.14
CA VAL A 28 0.67 0.98 -2.86
C VAL A 28 -0.31 1.97 -2.25
N GLY A 29 0.05 3.23 -2.17
CA GLY A 29 -0.86 4.27 -1.66
C GLY A 29 -0.14 5.58 -1.39
N LYS A 30 -0.95 6.63 -1.23
CA LYS A 30 -0.47 7.96 -0.92
C LYS A 30 0.32 8.00 0.39
N SER A 31 1.24 8.97 0.50
CA SER A 31 1.89 9.25 1.79
C SER A 31 0.84 9.48 2.89
N ASN A 32 1.09 8.91 4.08
CA ASN A 32 0.20 8.98 5.24
C ASN A 32 -1.20 8.37 5.05
N VAL A 33 -1.41 7.55 4.02
CA VAL A 33 -2.67 6.82 3.83
C VAL A 33 -2.89 5.74 4.90
N GLY A 34 -1.82 5.27 5.55
CA GLY A 34 -1.88 4.27 6.61
C GLY A 34 -1.17 2.94 6.30
N LYS A 35 -0.27 2.88 5.28
CA LYS A 35 0.44 1.64 4.92
C LYS A 35 1.20 1.00 6.08
N SER A 36 2.01 1.77 6.80
CA SER A 36 2.76 1.25 7.96
C SER A 36 1.84 0.76 9.08
N SER A 37 0.73 1.45 9.33
CA SER A 37 -0.27 1.01 10.32
C SER A 37 -0.97 -0.26 9.86
N PHE A 38 -1.22 -0.40 8.56
CA PHE A 38 -1.79 -1.60 7.97
C PHE A 38 -0.86 -2.81 8.15
N ILE A 39 0.44 -2.67 7.84
CA ILE A 39 1.47 -3.70 8.04
C ILE A 39 1.54 -4.11 9.51
N ASN A 40 1.56 -3.14 10.42
CA ASN A 40 1.59 -3.40 11.86
C ASN A 40 0.35 -4.17 12.33
N SER A 41 -0.82 -3.90 11.73
CA SER A 41 -2.06 -4.63 12.03
C SER A 41 -2.02 -6.07 11.53
N LEU A 42 -1.56 -6.31 10.31
CA LEU A 42 -1.37 -7.65 9.75
C LEU A 42 -0.41 -8.47 10.61
N ALA A 43 0.73 -7.88 10.99
CA ALA A 43 1.73 -8.53 11.83
C ALA A 43 1.31 -8.69 13.30
N ASN A 44 0.24 -8.00 13.73
CA ASN A 44 -0.10 -7.82 15.14
C ASN A 44 1.09 -7.29 15.99
N GLN A 45 1.87 -6.38 15.41
CA GLN A 45 3.05 -5.77 16.04
C GLN A 45 2.97 -4.26 15.93
N LYS A 46 3.17 -3.53 17.05
CA LYS A 46 3.00 -2.06 17.07
C LYS A 46 4.09 -1.28 16.32
N HIS A 47 5.27 -1.87 16.13
CA HIS A 47 6.46 -1.15 15.67
C HIS A 47 7.27 -1.90 14.60
N LEU A 48 6.68 -2.88 13.90
CA LEU A 48 7.35 -3.59 12.81
C LEU A 48 7.66 -2.63 11.66
N ALA A 49 6.64 -1.92 11.17
CA ALA A 49 6.80 -0.84 10.23
C ALA A 49 6.79 0.50 10.98
N LYS A 50 7.75 1.38 10.67
CA LYS A 50 7.86 2.70 11.31
C LYS A 50 6.70 3.59 10.87
N VAL A 51 5.79 3.86 11.80
CA VAL A 51 4.73 4.85 11.61
C VAL A 51 5.31 6.25 11.82
N GLY A 52 5.21 7.12 10.84
CA GLY A 52 5.72 8.48 10.97
C GLY A 52 4.72 9.51 10.43
N ASN A 53 4.51 10.58 11.20
CA ASN A 53 3.68 11.71 10.78
C ASN A 53 4.41 12.66 9.83
N THR A 54 5.72 12.46 9.60
CA THR A 54 6.51 13.33 8.73
C THR A 54 6.43 12.82 7.30
N PRO A 55 5.89 13.60 6.35
CA PRO A 55 5.88 13.25 4.94
C PRO A 55 7.31 13.03 4.41
N GLY A 56 7.51 12.03 3.57
CA GLY A 56 8.81 11.78 2.92
C GLY A 56 9.75 10.82 3.65
N LYS A 57 9.33 10.14 4.73
CA LYS A 57 10.19 9.19 5.46
C LYS A 57 10.48 7.89 4.72
N THR A 58 9.55 7.37 3.93
CA THR A 58 9.76 6.11 3.21
C THR A 58 10.14 6.42 1.77
N LYS A 59 11.44 6.52 1.51
CA LYS A 59 12.03 6.68 0.16
C LYS A 59 12.50 5.33 -0.41
N SER A 60 12.25 4.25 0.31
CA SER A 60 12.71 2.90 0.02
C SER A 60 11.53 1.95 -0.19
N ILE A 61 11.78 0.89 -0.93
CA ILE A 61 10.93 -0.30 -0.97
C ILE A 61 11.32 -1.16 0.22
N ASN A 62 10.35 -1.47 1.09
CA ASN A 62 10.59 -2.23 2.31
C ASN A 62 9.99 -3.62 2.20
N TYR A 63 10.79 -4.64 2.49
CA TYR A 63 10.39 -6.05 2.43
C TYR A 63 10.17 -6.60 3.83
N TYR A 64 9.02 -7.25 4.02
CA TYR A 64 8.66 -7.94 5.25
C TYR A 64 8.44 -9.41 4.93
N ASP A 65 9.26 -10.29 5.51
CA ASP A 65 9.15 -11.74 5.35
C ASP A 65 8.00 -12.26 6.21
N VAL A 66 7.15 -13.10 5.61
CA VAL A 66 6.03 -13.74 6.29
C VAL A 66 6.27 -15.24 6.29
N ASN A 67 6.52 -15.84 7.46
CA ASN A 67 6.73 -17.27 7.69
C ASN A 67 7.82 -17.91 6.79
N ASN A 68 8.69 -17.14 6.20
CA ASN A 68 9.62 -17.58 5.16
C ASN A 68 8.92 -18.10 3.87
N GLU A 69 7.64 -17.78 3.67
CA GLU A 69 6.81 -18.25 2.55
C GLU A 69 6.68 -17.20 1.45
N PHE A 70 6.39 -15.97 1.82
CA PHE A 70 6.21 -14.83 0.89
C PHE A 70 6.65 -13.51 1.51
N TYR A 71 6.64 -12.44 0.72
CA TYR A 71 6.93 -11.10 1.21
C TYR A 71 5.69 -10.19 1.12
N ILE A 72 5.52 -9.36 2.15
CA ILE A 72 4.76 -8.12 2.02
C ILE A 72 5.76 -7.02 1.69
N VAL A 73 5.45 -6.22 0.66
CA VAL A 73 6.36 -5.20 0.14
C VAL A 73 5.69 -3.83 0.20
N ASP A 74 6.25 -2.91 1.00
CA ASP A 74 5.76 -1.54 1.15
C ASP A 74 6.49 -0.63 0.17
N LEU A 75 5.79 -0.15 -0.85
CA LEU A 75 6.35 0.83 -1.79
C LEU A 75 6.34 2.24 -1.18
N PRO A 76 7.29 3.09 -1.59
CA PRO A 76 7.25 4.51 -1.23
C PRO A 76 5.88 5.11 -1.57
N GLY A 77 5.30 5.85 -0.62
CA GLY A 77 4.04 6.55 -0.88
C GLY A 77 4.23 7.62 -1.95
N TYR A 78 3.20 7.89 -2.74
CA TYR A 78 3.19 8.99 -3.69
C TYR A 78 2.58 10.27 -3.07
N GLY A 79 2.63 11.40 -3.80
CA GLY A 79 2.00 12.65 -3.39
C GLY A 79 2.80 13.47 -2.37
N TYR A 80 4.11 13.25 -2.27
CA TYR A 80 4.97 14.04 -1.38
C TYR A 80 5.15 15.47 -1.87
N SER A 81 4.78 16.44 -1.02
CA SER A 81 5.06 17.87 -1.25
C SER A 81 6.54 18.22 -1.00
N ASN A 82 7.20 17.50 -0.08
CA ASN A 82 8.53 17.85 0.46
C ASN A 82 9.70 17.14 -0.23
N MET A 83 9.47 16.39 -1.32
CA MET A 83 10.54 15.79 -2.11
C MET A 83 10.97 16.74 -3.22
N THR A 84 12.28 16.83 -3.45
CA THR A 84 12.84 17.52 -4.62
C THR A 84 12.38 16.84 -5.92
N LYS A 85 12.47 17.53 -7.04
CA LYS A 85 12.16 16.97 -8.37
C LYS A 85 13.00 15.71 -8.67
N VAL A 86 14.28 15.73 -8.30
CA VAL A 86 15.21 14.62 -8.48
C VAL A 86 14.81 13.40 -7.65
N GLU A 87 14.48 13.60 -6.38
CA GLU A 87 14.01 12.52 -5.50
C GLU A 87 12.72 11.88 -6.01
N LYS A 88 11.76 12.70 -6.45
CA LYS A 88 10.51 12.20 -7.06
C LYS A 88 10.79 11.34 -8.30
N LEU A 89 11.67 11.80 -9.18
CA LEU A 89 12.04 11.06 -10.40
C LEU A 89 12.73 9.73 -10.04
N ASN A 90 13.67 9.73 -9.11
CA ASN A 90 14.37 8.52 -8.69
C ASN A 90 13.43 7.50 -8.03
N THR A 91 12.53 7.97 -7.17
CA THR A 91 11.51 7.13 -6.55
C THR A 91 10.56 6.53 -7.58
N SER A 92 10.10 7.32 -8.54
CA SER A 92 9.24 6.83 -9.62
C SER A 92 9.95 5.80 -10.50
N LYS A 93 11.22 6.02 -10.85
CA LYS A 93 12.03 5.05 -11.60
C LYS A 93 12.18 3.73 -10.83
N LEU A 94 12.43 3.79 -9.54
CA LEU A 94 12.56 2.61 -8.68
C LEU A 94 11.26 1.81 -8.63
N ILE A 95 10.12 2.48 -8.41
CA ILE A 95 8.79 1.84 -8.36
C ILE A 95 8.44 1.22 -9.71
N ASN A 96 8.62 1.97 -10.81
CA ASN A 96 8.33 1.47 -12.16
C ASN A 96 9.17 0.25 -12.49
N HIS A 97 10.49 0.30 -12.23
CA HIS A 97 11.37 -0.84 -12.48
C HIS A 97 10.94 -2.06 -11.65
N TYR A 98 10.65 -1.86 -10.35
CA TYR A 98 10.22 -2.93 -9.46
C TYR A 98 8.93 -3.62 -9.96
N ILE A 99 7.90 -2.86 -10.32
CA ILE A 99 6.62 -3.40 -10.79
C ILE A 99 6.75 -4.06 -12.17
N GLU A 100 7.53 -3.47 -13.08
CA GLU A 100 7.63 -3.94 -14.47
C GLU A 100 8.54 -5.16 -14.64
N LYS A 101 9.53 -5.32 -13.76
CA LYS A 101 10.52 -6.39 -13.89
C LYS A 101 10.35 -7.54 -12.89
N ASN A 102 9.38 -7.43 -11.97
CA ASN A 102 9.19 -8.41 -10.92
C ASN A 102 7.99 -9.32 -11.23
N GLU A 103 8.28 -10.51 -11.73
CA GLU A 103 7.27 -11.54 -12.08
C GLU A 103 6.68 -12.25 -10.84
N ASN A 104 7.25 -12.02 -9.65
CA ASN A 104 6.80 -12.64 -8.41
C ASN A 104 5.70 -11.85 -7.70
N ILE A 105 5.26 -10.71 -8.22
CA ILE A 105 4.13 -9.97 -7.68
C ILE A 105 2.85 -10.77 -7.94
N SER A 106 2.25 -11.28 -6.86
CA SER A 106 1.01 -12.05 -6.94
C SER A 106 -0.23 -11.18 -6.78
N HIS A 107 -0.15 -10.11 -6.01
CA HIS A 107 -1.28 -9.22 -5.75
C HIS A 107 -0.82 -7.84 -5.29
N ILE A 108 -1.62 -6.81 -5.57
CA ILE A 108 -1.38 -5.45 -5.08
C ILE A 108 -2.53 -5.02 -4.17
N LEU A 109 -2.20 -4.46 -3.02
CA LEU A 109 -3.13 -3.79 -2.13
C LEU A 109 -3.00 -2.27 -2.33
N PHE A 110 -4.01 -1.69 -2.97
CA PHE A 110 -4.05 -0.25 -3.23
C PHE A 110 -4.80 0.46 -2.11
N LEU A 111 -4.09 1.19 -1.26
CA LEU A 111 -4.63 1.86 -0.09
C LEU A 111 -5.07 3.28 -0.43
N VAL A 112 -6.33 3.61 -0.07
CA VAL A 112 -6.91 4.96 -0.17
C VAL A 112 -7.50 5.39 1.19
N ASP A 113 -7.52 6.67 1.49
CA ASP A 113 -8.11 7.17 2.75
C ASP A 113 -9.62 7.38 2.57
N ILE A 114 -10.43 6.58 3.28
CA ILE A 114 -11.90 6.60 3.15
C ILE A 114 -12.53 7.95 3.51
N ARG A 115 -11.82 8.79 4.28
CA ARG A 115 -12.34 10.07 4.75
C ARG A 115 -12.43 11.14 3.66
N HIS A 116 -11.71 10.94 2.57
CA HIS A 116 -11.53 11.95 1.52
C HIS A 116 -11.88 11.39 0.14
N LYS A 117 -12.34 12.29 -0.72
CA LYS A 117 -12.42 12.00 -2.15
C LYS A 117 -11.03 11.68 -2.69
N PRO A 118 -10.84 10.63 -3.51
CA PRO A 118 -9.56 10.36 -4.17
C PRO A 118 -9.02 11.58 -4.91
N THR A 119 -7.72 11.80 -4.78
CA THR A 119 -7.01 12.88 -5.45
C THR A 119 -6.67 12.49 -6.89
N GLU A 120 -6.22 13.44 -7.70
CA GLU A 120 -5.71 13.17 -9.05
C GLU A 120 -4.56 12.15 -9.04
N ASN A 121 -3.65 12.21 -8.05
CA ASN A 121 -2.58 11.23 -7.91
C ASN A 121 -3.11 9.82 -7.60
N ASP A 122 -4.20 9.69 -6.85
CA ASP A 122 -4.84 8.38 -6.58
C ASP A 122 -5.45 7.84 -7.88
N ARG A 123 -6.01 8.68 -8.72
CA ARG A 123 -6.55 8.31 -10.02
C ARG A 123 -5.44 7.86 -10.99
N ILE A 124 -4.37 8.66 -11.11
CA ILE A 124 -3.22 8.29 -11.93
C ILE A 124 -2.65 6.93 -11.51
N MET A 125 -2.54 6.70 -10.20
CA MET A 125 -2.07 5.41 -9.68
C MET A 125 -3.03 4.28 -10.01
N TYR A 126 -4.33 4.48 -9.85
CA TYR A 126 -5.35 3.49 -10.20
C TYR A 126 -5.30 3.11 -11.69
N ASP A 127 -5.27 4.10 -12.59
CA ASP A 127 -5.19 3.90 -14.03
C ASP A 127 -3.90 3.14 -14.41
N TRP A 128 -2.79 3.50 -13.77
CA TRP A 128 -1.51 2.81 -13.96
C TRP A 128 -1.56 1.35 -13.50
N LEU A 129 -2.10 1.05 -12.30
CA LEU A 129 -2.27 -0.31 -11.81
C LEU A 129 -3.14 -1.15 -12.73
N THR A 130 -4.26 -0.60 -13.19
CA THR A 130 -5.18 -1.25 -14.15
C THR A 130 -4.45 -1.63 -15.45
N SER A 131 -3.49 -0.81 -15.90
CA SER A 131 -2.71 -1.07 -17.12
C SER A 131 -1.68 -2.19 -17.00
N LYS A 132 -1.35 -2.64 -15.76
CA LYS A 132 -0.28 -3.63 -15.52
C LYS A 132 -0.75 -5.09 -15.55
N ASN A 133 -2.05 -5.36 -15.63
CA ASN A 133 -2.63 -6.71 -15.57
C ASN A 133 -2.23 -7.52 -14.33
N ILE A 134 -1.86 -6.87 -13.24
CA ILE A 134 -1.61 -7.49 -11.94
C ILE A 134 -2.89 -7.37 -11.12
N PRO A 135 -3.42 -8.47 -10.55
CA PRO A 135 -4.62 -8.39 -9.72
C PRO A 135 -4.39 -7.47 -8.51
N PHE A 136 -5.37 -6.62 -8.21
CA PHE A 136 -5.29 -5.74 -7.05
C PHE A 136 -6.64 -5.57 -6.34
N THR A 137 -6.57 -5.17 -5.08
CA THR A 137 -7.73 -4.87 -4.23
C THR A 137 -7.59 -3.47 -3.67
N ILE A 138 -8.68 -2.72 -3.63
CA ILE A 138 -8.71 -1.38 -3.03
C ILE A 138 -9.05 -1.50 -1.54
N ILE A 139 -8.17 -0.99 -0.69
CA ILE A 139 -8.33 -0.95 0.77
C ILE A 139 -8.63 0.48 1.19
N ALA A 140 -9.85 0.73 1.64
CA ALA A 140 -10.28 2.05 2.13
C ALA A 140 -9.94 2.19 3.63
N THR A 141 -8.79 2.78 3.93
CA THR A 141 -8.21 2.87 5.27
C THR A 141 -8.91 3.91 6.15
N LYS A 142 -8.65 3.86 7.47
CA LYS A 142 -9.14 4.80 8.50
C LYS A 142 -10.67 4.81 8.63
N ALA A 143 -11.32 3.68 8.39
CA ALA A 143 -12.76 3.55 8.45
C ALA A 143 -13.33 3.88 9.85
N ASP A 144 -12.55 3.67 10.93
CA ASP A 144 -12.90 4.03 12.30
C ASP A 144 -13.09 5.54 12.54
N LYS A 145 -12.62 6.39 11.64
CA LYS A 145 -12.70 7.84 11.77
C LYS A 145 -14.02 8.43 11.27
N ILE A 146 -14.89 7.62 10.68
CA ILE A 146 -16.22 8.04 10.18
C ILE A 146 -17.26 6.97 10.49
N GLY A 147 -18.52 7.38 10.66
CA GLY A 147 -19.62 6.46 10.91
C GLY A 147 -19.94 5.54 9.73
N THR A 148 -20.61 4.42 9.99
CA THR A 148 -20.90 3.37 8.98
C THR A 148 -21.69 3.86 7.75
N THR A 149 -22.65 4.76 7.95
CA THR A 149 -23.39 5.39 6.84
C THR A 149 -22.43 6.17 5.93
N LYS A 150 -21.55 6.99 6.55
CA LYS A 150 -20.56 7.78 5.83
C LYS A 150 -19.51 6.92 5.14
N GLN A 151 -19.15 5.77 5.71
CA GLN A 151 -18.27 4.79 5.05
C GLN A 151 -18.88 4.33 3.72
N LYS A 152 -20.17 3.95 3.72
CA LYS A 152 -20.89 3.50 2.51
C LYS A 152 -20.92 4.59 1.43
N GLU A 153 -21.29 5.81 1.82
CA GLU A 153 -21.29 6.96 0.90
C GLU A 153 -19.90 7.22 0.30
N ASN A 154 -18.88 7.25 1.14
CA ASN A 154 -17.52 7.54 0.69
C ASN A 154 -16.94 6.41 -0.19
N MET A 155 -17.25 5.16 0.06
CA MET A 155 -16.91 4.05 -0.85
C MET A 155 -17.54 4.23 -2.22
N GLN A 156 -18.82 4.65 -2.30
CA GLN A 156 -19.45 4.99 -3.58
C GLN A 156 -18.73 6.14 -4.30
N VAL A 157 -18.31 7.17 -3.55
CA VAL A 157 -17.51 8.28 -4.09
C VAL A 157 -16.18 7.78 -4.64
N ILE A 158 -15.47 6.91 -3.89
CA ILE A 158 -14.20 6.31 -4.34
C ILE A 158 -14.43 5.51 -5.63
N THR A 159 -15.42 4.62 -5.66
CA THR A 159 -15.79 3.85 -6.86
C THR A 159 -16.03 4.76 -8.06
N LYS A 160 -16.84 5.81 -7.89
CA LYS A 160 -17.20 6.74 -8.96
C LYS A 160 -16.02 7.55 -9.46
N VAL A 161 -15.16 8.03 -8.57
CA VAL A 161 -14.03 8.90 -8.93
C VAL A 161 -12.90 8.12 -9.60
N LEU A 162 -12.63 6.91 -9.14
CA LEU A 162 -11.63 6.03 -9.74
C LEU A 162 -12.17 5.26 -10.96
N PHE A 163 -13.49 5.21 -11.16
CA PHE A 163 -14.16 4.27 -12.08
C PHE A 163 -13.82 2.81 -11.74
N ALA A 164 -13.70 2.53 -10.44
CA ALA A 164 -13.26 1.25 -9.94
C ALA A 164 -14.28 0.14 -10.27
N LYS A 165 -13.77 -0.98 -10.78
CA LYS A 165 -14.52 -2.22 -11.00
C LYS A 165 -14.28 -3.23 -9.89
N GLU A 166 -13.22 -3.01 -9.12
CA GLU A 166 -12.78 -3.85 -8.01
C GLU A 166 -13.61 -3.59 -6.76
N ASN A 167 -13.72 -4.59 -5.91
CA ASN A 167 -14.31 -4.43 -4.60
C ASN A 167 -13.44 -3.53 -3.72
N ILE A 168 -14.11 -2.64 -2.97
CA ILE A 168 -13.45 -1.76 -2.00
C ILE A 168 -13.71 -2.32 -0.60
N ILE A 169 -12.65 -2.64 0.13
CA ILE A 169 -12.72 -3.16 1.49
C ILE A 169 -12.44 -2.03 2.47
N PRO A 170 -13.41 -1.60 3.29
CA PRO A 170 -13.16 -0.64 4.35
C PRO A 170 -12.30 -1.29 5.44
N PHE A 171 -11.25 -0.59 5.87
CA PHE A 171 -10.28 -1.12 6.83
C PHE A 171 -9.97 -0.10 7.93
N SER A 172 -9.74 -0.62 9.14
CA SER A 172 -9.21 0.15 10.26
C SER A 172 -8.13 -0.62 11.00
N SER A 173 -6.96 0.01 11.17
CA SER A 173 -5.88 -0.52 11.97
C SER A 173 -6.13 -0.41 13.49
N SER A 174 -7.01 0.49 13.94
CA SER A 174 -7.27 0.72 15.36
C SER A 174 -8.22 -0.33 15.96
N ASN A 175 -9.26 -0.73 15.24
CA ASN A 175 -10.22 -1.75 15.68
C ASN A 175 -10.16 -3.04 14.86
N LYS A 176 -9.18 -3.18 13.96
CA LYS A 176 -8.96 -4.36 13.10
C LYS A 176 -10.15 -4.72 12.21
N LEU A 177 -10.94 -3.72 11.80
CA LEU A 177 -12.09 -3.93 10.91
C LEU A 177 -11.65 -4.61 9.62
N ASN A 178 -12.31 -5.72 9.26
CA ASN A 178 -12.08 -6.51 8.04
C ASN A 178 -10.63 -7.04 7.87
N LEU A 179 -9.88 -7.15 8.95
CA LEU A 179 -8.52 -7.72 8.91
C LEU A 179 -8.55 -9.17 8.42
N ASP A 180 -9.49 -9.96 8.89
CA ASP A 180 -9.72 -11.36 8.51
C ASP A 180 -10.05 -11.55 7.04
N ILE A 181 -10.81 -10.63 6.44
CA ILE A 181 -11.15 -10.66 5.00
C ILE A 181 -9.90 -10.42 4.14
N ILE A 182 -8.98 -9.59 4.62
CA ILE A 182 -7.77 -9.22 3.87
C ILE A 182 -6.69 -10.31 3.99
N GLU A 183 -6.72 -11.09 5.06
CA GLU A 183 -5.75 -12.17 5.30
C GLU A 183 -6.06 -13.47 4.55
N ASN A 184 -7.30 -13.64 4.09
CA ASN A 184 -7.76 -14.79 3.32
C ASN A 184 -7.71 -14.51 1.80
#